data_da232a98af0d5a9dcb5645aef873ea78
#
_entry.id   da232a98af0d5a9dcb5645aef873ea78
#
_cell.length_a   1.000
_cell.length_b   1.000
_cell.length_c   1.000
_cell.angle_alpha   90.00
_cell.angle_beta   90.00
_cell.angle_gamma   90.00
#
_symmetry.space_group_name_H-M   'P 1'
#
loop_
_entity.id
_entity.type
_entity.pdbx_description
1 polymer ?
#
loop_
_entity_poly.entity_id
_entity_poly.type
_entity_poly.pdbx_seq_one_letter_code
_entity_poly.pdbx_strand_id
1 'polypeptide(L)'
;MCLAIPSKVISIDNEMATIDVYGARKEVSILLLPETPQIGDYVLVHAGFAIQTIRAESFQTGEIMHESSIAHSILEIIDEQCSEKRCTAVDAITVRLGKATGVMPESLKFAFDALKEPTVAKNAQLNIEIVPVGGACKTCKKEFDVPDVQFIFACPLCNSTDFEISRGREMEIADMEMH
;
A
#
# COMPACT_ATOMS: atom_id res chain seq x y z
N MET A 1 17.77 -1.64 3.84
CA MET A 1 16.75 -2.61 4.29
C MET A 1 16.14 -3.21 3.03
N CYS A 2 16.22 -4.55 2.88
CA CYS A 2 15.59 -5.21 1.73
C CYS A 2 14.10 -5.29 2.01
N LEU A 3 13.26 -4.68 1.18
CA LEU A 3 11.82 -4.87 1.22
C LEU A 3 11.52 -6.29 0.72
N ALA A 4 10.90 -7.10 1.56
CA ALA A 4 10.32 -8.36 1.14
C ALA A 4 9.02 -8.07 0.39
N ILE A 5 8.95 -8.47 -0.89
CA ILE A 5 7.77 -8.24 -1.74
C ILE A 5 6.87 -9.46 -1.63
N PRO A 6 5.56 -9.31 -1.30
CA PRO A 6 4.61 -10.39 -1.38
C PRO A 6 4.51 -10.93 -2.79
N SER A 7 4.73 -12.21 -2.98
CA SER A 7 4.76 -12.87 -4.29
C SER A 7 3.83 -14.09 -4.28
N LYS A 8 2.99 -14.21 -5.30
CA LYS A 8 1.98 -15.27 -5.36
C LYS A 8 2.60 -16.62 -5.71
N VAL A 9 2.29 -17.65 -4.95
CA VAL A 9 2.72 -19.04 -5.23
C VAL A 9 1.90 -19.59 -6.40
N ILE A 10 2.59 -20.01 -7.47
CA ILE A 10 1.98 -20.56 -8.69
C ILE A 10 2.10 -22.07 -8.75
N SER A 11 3.25 -22.60 -8.32
CA SER A 11 3.47 -24.05 -8.22
C SER A 11 4.48 -24.34 -7.12
N ILE A 12 4.44 -25.58 -6.63
CA ILE A 12 5.36 -26.07 -5.59
C ILE A 12 5.93 -27.39 -6.09
N ASP A 13 7.22 -27.54 -5.99
CA ASP A 13 7.94 -28.78 -6.25
C ASP A 13 8.93 -29.03 -5.11
N ASN A 14 8.60 -30.01 -4.25
CA ASN A 14 9.37 -30.31 -3.03
C ASN A 14 9.60 -29.06 -2.14
N GLU A 15 10.84 -28.64 -1.99
CA GLU A 15 11.28 -27.51 -1.16
C GLU A 15 11.42 -26.19 -1.94
N MET A 16 10.95 -26.18 -3.21
CA MET A 16 10.98 -25.02 -4.08
C MET A 16 9.57 -24.62 -4.49
N ALA A 17 9.32 -23.33 -4.56
CA ALA A 17 8.09 -22.76 -5.11
C ALA A 17 8.40 -21.85 -6.29
N THR A 18 7.59 -21.97 -7.34
CA THR A 18 7.55 -20.94 -8.39
C THR A 18 6.57 -19.88 -7.95
N ILE A 19 7.04 -18.66 -7.89
CA ILE A 19 6.25 -17.49 -7.51
C ILE A 19 6.07 -16.54 -8.69
N ASP A 20 4.97 -15.83 -8.70
CA ASP A 20 4.70 -14.71 -9.59
C ASP A 20 4.98 -13.40 -8.88
N VAL A 21 5.88 -12.61 -9.46
CA VAL A 21 6.22 -11.26 -9.01
C VAL A 21 5.83 -10.30 -10.12
N TYR A 22 4.56 -9.84 -10.11
CA TYR A 22 4.03 -8.92 -11.13
C TYR A 22 4.19 -9.40 -12.58
N GLY A 23 3.90 -10.68 -12.84
CA GLY A 23 4.02 -11.31 -14.16
C GLY A 23 5.38 -11.92 -14.46
N ALA A 24 6.40 -11.69 -13.63
CA ALA A 24 7.68 -12.36 -13.70
C ALA A 24 7.70 -13.61 -12.81
N ARG A 25 7.99 -14.77 -13.36
CA ARG A 25 8.09 -16.01 -12.61
C ARG A 25 9.51 -16.21 -12.08
N LYS A 26 9.62 -16.62 -10.82
CA LYS A 26 10.88 -16.87 -10.14
C LYS A 26 10.76 -18.09 -9.23
N GLU A 27 11.83 -18.88 -9.13
CA GLU A 27 11.93 -19.98 -8.17
C GLU A 27 12.53 -19.48 -6.86
N VAL A 28 11.95 -19.90 -5.75
CA VAL A 28 12.40 -19.57 -4.39
C VAL A 28 12.33 -20.80 -3.50
N SER A 29 13.23 -20.89 -2.55
CA SER A 29 13.20 -21.95 -1.53
C SER A 29 12.17 -21.66 -0.46
N ILE A 30 11.37 -22.67 -0.09
CA ILE A 30 10.35 -22.59 0.97
C ILE A 30 10.79 -23.29 2.26
N LEU A 31 12.05 -23.71 2.34
CA LEU A 31 12.63 -24.43 3.49
C LEU A 31 12.55 -23.67 4.81
N LEU A 32 12.53 -22.34 4.77
CA LEU A 32 12.48 -21.50 5.99
C LEU A 32 11.05 -21.26 6.49
N LEU A 33 10.05 -21.72 5.76
CA LEU A 33 8.66 -21.58 6.18
C LEU A 33 8.31 -22.65 7.22
N PRO A 34 7.58 -22.30 8.29
CA PRO A 34 7.14 -23.25 9.30
C PRO A 34 6.12 -24.29 8.76
N GLU A 35 5.39 -23.92 7.70
CA GLU A 35 4.41 -24.77 7.01
C GLU A 35 4.54 -24.55 5.50
N THR A 36 4.30 -25.61 4.72
CA THR A 36 4.27 -25.52 3.25
C THR A 36 3.11 -24.64 2.80
N PRO A 37 3.34 -23.60 2.00
CA PRO A 37 2.27 -22.74 1.50
C PRO A 37 1.38 -23.51 0.51
N GLN A 38 0.19 -23.01 0.25
CA GLN A 38 -0.69 -23.54 -0.80
C GLN A 38 -0.52 -22.75 -2.12
N ILE A 39 -0.85 -23.39 -3.25
CA ILE A 39 -0.91 -22.68 -4.53
C ILE A 39 -1.99 -21.60 -4.42
N GLY A 40 -1.62 -20.36 -4.74
CA GLY A 40 -2.46 -19.18 -4.58
C GLY A 40 -2.15 -18.33 -3.35
N ASP A 41 -1.47 -18.89 -2.33
CA ASP A 41 -0.94 -18.10 -1.22
C ASP A 41 0.12 -17.10 -1.68
N TYR A 42 0.41 -16.15 -0.83
CA TYR A 42 1.51 -15.21 -1.02
C TYR A 42 2.65 -15.54 -0.06
N VAL A 43 3.88 -15.33 -0.52
CA VAL A 43 5.07 -15.47 0.31
C VAL A 43 5.91 -14.21 0.27
N LEU A 44 6.46 -13.82 1.41
CA LEU A 44 7.50 -12.79 1.49
C LEU A 44 8.84 -13.43 1.17
N VAL A 45 9.56 -12.88 0.19
CA VAL A 45 10.82 -13.43 -0.30
C VAL A 45 11.98 -12.49 0.03
N HIS A 46 13.03 -13.07 0.59
CA HIS A 46 14.30 -12.41 0.85
C HIS A 46 15.47 -13.28 0.40
N ALA A 47 16.36 -12.74 -0.42
CA ALA A 47 17.57 -13.42 -0.91
C ALA A 47 17.31 -14.82 -1.53
N GLY A 48 16.14 -15.01 -2.18
CA GLY A 48 15.77 -16.29 -2.81
C GLY A 48 15.09 -17.30 -1.88
N PHE A 49 14.81 -16.92 -0.63
CA PHE A 49 14.08 -17.73 0.34
C PHE A 49 12.73 -17.07 0.67
N ALA A 50 11.69 -17.90 0.73
CA ALA A 50 10.43 -17.49 1.34
C ALA A 50 10.62 -17.52 2.87
N ILE A 51 10.31 -16.41 3.53
CA ILE A 51 10.51 -16.22 4.98
C ILE A 51 9.20 -16.17 5.76
N GLN A 52 8.09 -15.92 5.07
CA GLN A 52 6.76 -15.88 5.68
C GLN A 52 5.70 -16.21 4.63
N THR A 53 4.67 -16.97 5.04
CA THR A 53 3.47 -17.23 4.23
C THR A 53 2.35 -16.29 4.64
N ILE A 54 1.65 -15.76 3.65
CA ILE A 54 0.40 -15.02 3.81
C ILE A 54 -0.66 -15.81 3.03
N ARG A 55 -1.63 -16.38 3.71
CA ARG A 55 -2.68 -17.17 3.06
C ARG A 55 -3.51 -16.29 2.13
N ALA A 56 -3.92 -16.84 0.99
CA ALA A 56 -4.71 -16.10 -0.01
C ALA A 56 -5.98 -15.49 0.59
N GLU A 57 -6.64 -16.21 1.50
CA GLU A 57 -7.82 -15.72 2.24
C GLU A 57 -7.49 -14.57 3.18
N SER A 58 -6.33 -14.63 3.86
CA SER A 58 -5.85 -13.57 4.75
C SER A 58 -5.32 -12.36 3.97
N PHE A 59 -4.81 -12.58 2.74
CA PHE A 59 -4.38 -11.50 1.88
C PHE A 59 -5.59 -10.69 1.37
N GLN A 60 -6.67 -11.36 0.99
CA GLN A 60 -7.93 -10.71 0.61
C GLN A 60 -8.60 -10.00 1.79
N THR A 61 -8.60 -10.63 2.98
CA THR A 61 -9.11 -10.02 4.21
C THR A 61 -8.12 -9.02 4.82
N GLY A 62 -6.82 -9.18 4.60
CA GLY A 62 -5.75 -8.30 5.09
C GLY A 62 -5.73 -6.96 4.36
N GLU A 63 -5.99 -6.94 3.05
CA GLU A 63 -6.16 -5.68 2.30
C GLU A 63 -7.35 -4.88 2.84
N ILE A 64 -8.50 -5.52 3.06
CA ILE A 64 -9.67 -4.89 3.67
C ILE A 64 -9.40 -4.47 5.13
N MET A 65 -8.61 -5.25 5.88
CA MET A 65 -8.24 -4.90 7.27
C MET A 65 -7.26 -3.73 7.33
N HIS A 66 -6.34 -3.58 6.37
CA HIS A 66 -5.44 -2.43 6.30
C HIS A 66 -6.20 -1.15 5.98
N GLU A 67 -7.04 -1.14 4.97
CA GLU A 67 -7.85 0.02 4.62
C GLU A 67 -8.88 0.35 5.71
N SER A 68 -9.45 -0.64 6.37
CA SER A 68 -10.34 -0.42 7.52
C SER A 68 -9.61 0.21 8.70
N SER A 69 -8.38 -0.22 8.99
CA SER A 69 -7.55 0.39 10.04
C SER A 69 -7.16 1.83 9.68
N ILE A 70 -6.81 2.07 8.40
CA ILE A 70 -6.50 3.41 7.91
C ILE A 70 -7.74 4.30 7.98
N ALA A 71 -8.89 3.81 7.55
CA ALA A 71 -10.16 4.54 7.63
C ALA A 71 -10.52 4.89 9.09
N HIS A 72 -10.32 3.96 10.02
CA HIS A 72 -10.54 4.19 11.45
C HIS A 72 -9.60 5.29 11.97
N SER A 73 -8.30 5.22 11.67
CA SER A 73 -7.34 6.24 12.08
C SER A 73 -7.65 7.61 11.48
N ILE A 74 -8.11 7.66 10.22
CA ILE A 74 -8.59 8.93 9.60
C ILE A 74 -9.76 9.49 10.40
N LEU A 75 -10.76 8.67 10.76
CA LEU A 75 -11.92 9.10 11.52
C LEU A 75 -11.56 9.56 12.94
N GLU A 76 -10.62 8.89 13.61
CA GLU A 76 -10.09 9.32 14.91
C GLU A 76 -9.44 10.72 14.83
N ILE A 77 -8.60 10.95 13.81
CA ILE A 77 -7.95 12.26 13.58
C ILE A 77 -9.03 13.33 13.31
N ILE A 78 -10.07 13.00 12.54
CA ILE A 78 -11.17 13.92 12.24
C ILE A 78 -11.92 14.29 13.51
N ASP A 79 -12.28 13.32 14.35
CA ASP A 79 -13.00 13.55 15.59
C ASP A 79 -12.15 14.40 16.57
N GLU A 80 -10.84 14.13 16.67
CA GLU A 80 -9.90 14.91 17.47
C GLU A 80 -9.80 16.37 16.99
N GLN A 81 -9.56 16.57 15.69
CA GLN A 81 -9.44 17.90 15.09
C GLN A 81 -10.75 18.70 15.19
N CYS A 82 -11.89 18.03 14.99
CA CYS A 82 -13.20 18.66 15.15
C CYS A 82 -13.46 19.07 16.60
N SER A 83 -13.08 18.22 17.56
CA SER A 83 -13.18 18.54 19.00
C SER A 83 -12.31 19.75 19.36
N GLU A 84 -11.06 19.81 18.89
CA GLU A 84 -10.14 20.92 19.15
C GLU A 84 -10.66 22.26 18.58
N LYS A 85 -11.20 22.21 17.36
CA LYS A 85 -11.72 23.39 16.66
C LYS A 85 -13.18 23.71 16.99
N ARG A 86 -13.82 22.87 17.83
CA ARG A 86 -15.23 22.97 18.23
C ARG A 86 -16.19 22.94 17.05
N CYS A 87 -15.88 22.14 16.03
CA CYS A 87 -16.78 21.91 14.90
C CYS A 87 -17.89 20.94 15.30
N THR A 88 -18.98 20.94 14.55
CA THR A 88 -20.14 20.06 14.78
C THR A 88 -20.30 19.00 13.72
N ALA A 89 -19.72 19.21 12.55
CA ALA A 89 -19.74 18.27 11.44
C ALA A 89 -18.59 18.52 10.46
N VAL A 90 -18.30 17.49 9.67
CA VAL A 90 -17.32 17.53 8.58
C VAL A 90 -18.03 17.15 7.28
N ASP A 91 -17.82 17.94 6.22
CA ASP A 91 -18.47 17.76 4.93
C ASP A 91 -17.57 17.05 3.91
N ALA A 92 -16.29 17.34 3.91
CA ALA A 92 -15.34 16.71 3.01
C ALA A 92 -13.96 16.55 3.65
N ILE A 93 -13.28 15.50 3.26
CA ILE A 93 -11.89 15.22 3.63
C ILE A 93 -11.12 14.89 2.36
N THR A 94 -9.96 15.50 2.19
CA THR A 94 -9.04 15.17 1.10
C THR A 94 -7.81 14.48 1.68
N VAL A 95 -7.56 13.25 1.24
CA VAL A 95 -6.38 12.45 1.61
C VAL A 95 -5.44 12.36 0.41
N ARG A 96 -4.17 12.71 0.61
CA ARG A 96 -3.11 12.44 -0.36
C ARG A 96 -2.57 11.04 -0.12
N LEU A 97 -2.68 10.21 -1.14
CA LEU A 97 -2.31 8.81 -1.09
C LEU A 97 -1.23 8.51 -2.13
N GLY A 98 -0.04 8.21 -1.67
CA GLY A 98 1.08 7.82 -2.51
C GLY A 98 0.88 6.45 -3.14
N LYS A 99 1.15 6.31 -4.43
CA LYS A 99 0.95 5.05 -5.17
C LYS A 99 1.82 3.90 -4.64
N ALA A 100 2.98 4.22 -4.04
CA ALA A 100 3.86 3.22 -3.42
C ALA A 100 3.39 2.74 -2.03
N THR A 101 2.31 3.28 -1.47
CA THR A 101 1.74 2.77 -0.22
C THR A 101 1.07 1.41 -0.41
N GLY A 102 0.64 1.09 -1.63
CA GLY A 102 -0.11 -0.12 -1.96
C GLY A 102 -1.58 -0.09 -1.53
N VAL A 103 -2.03 0.97 -0.87
CA VAL A 103 -3.43 1.14 -0.44
C VAL A 103 -4.33 1.32 -1.64
N MET A 104 -5.42 0.58 -1.68
CA MET A 104 -6.42 0.67 -2.75
C MET A 104 -7.43 1.79 -2.46
N PRO A 105 -7.51 2.84 -3.30
CA PRO A 105 -8.38 4.00 -3.03
C PRO A 105 -9.85 3.63 -2.87
N GLU A 106 -10.37 2.72 -3.68
CA GLU A 106 -11.78 2.30 -3.64
C GLU A 106 -12.08 1.50 -2.36
N SER A 107 -11.16 0.63 -1.93
CA SER A 107 -11.29 -0.12 -0.68
C SER A 107 -11.24 0.82 0.54
N LEU A 108 -10.37 1.83 0.50
CA LEU A 108 -10.30 2.85 1.56
C LEU A 108 -11.59 3.67 1.64
N LYS A 109 -12.15 4.12 0.51
CA LYS A 109 -13.44 4.82 0.47
C LYS A 109 -14.56 3.96 1.02
N PHE A 110 -14.63 2.69 0.59
CA PHE A 110 -15.64 1.75 1.10
C PHE A 110 -15.54 1.56 2.61
N ALA A 111 -14.32 1.35 3.14
CA ALA A 111 -14.09 1.20 4.57
C ALA A 111 -14.47 2.49 5.35
N PHE A 112 -14.10 3.65 4.83
CA PHE A 112 -14.46 4.94 5.41
C PHE A 112 -15.98 5.13 5.46
N ASP A 113 -16.69 4.87 4.36
CA ASP A 113 -18.15 4.99 4.30
C ASP A 113 -18.86 4.01 5.26
N ALA A 114 -18.32 2.82 5.46
CA ALA A 114 -18.86 1.83 6.39
C ALA A 114 -18.66 2.24 7.88
N LEU A 115 -17.59 2.97 8.20
CA LEU A 115 -17.19 3.29 9.56
C LEU A 115 -17.63 4.69 10.03
N LYS A 116 -17.94 5.61 9.12
CA LYS A 116 -18.20 7.04 9.44
C LYS A 116 -19.51 7.33 10.16
N GLU A 117 -20.52 6.43 10.09
CA GLU A 117 -21.86 6.66 10.63
C GLU A 117 -21.91 7.17 12.08
N PRO A 118 -21.14 6.63 13.05
CA PRO A 118 -21.17 7.08 14.43
C PRO A 118 -20.29 8.32 14.72
N THR A 119 -19.71 8.97 13.71
CA THR A 119 -18.73 10.06 13.87
C THR A 119 -19.27 11.41 13.40
N VAL A 120 -18.52 12.48 13.66
CA VAL A 120 -18.81 13.84 13.13
C VAL A 120 -18.71 13.89 11.60
N ALA A 121 -18.08 12.88 10.98
CA ALA A 121 -17.89 12.74 9.53
C ALA A 121 -19.00 11.93 8.85
N LYS A 122 -20.15 11.63 9.51
CA LYS A 122 -21.22 10.77 8.97
C LYS A 122 -21.70 11.14 7.56
N ASN A 123 -21.73 12.43 7.25
CA ASN A 123 -22.12 12.95 5.93
C ASN A 123 -20.93 13.31 5.05
N ALA A 124 -19.71 13.12 5.54
CA ALA A 124 -18.51 13.55 4.84
C ALA A 124 -18.22 12.73 3.59
N GLN A 125 -17.66 13.39 2.57
CA GLN A 125 -17.12 12.78 1.38
C GLN A 125 -15.60 12.61 1.50
N LEU A 126 -15.10 11.39 1.29
CA LEU A 126 -13.67 11.13 1.22
C LEU A 126 -13.17 11.31 -0.22
N ASN A 127 -12.36 12.35 -0.43
CA ASN A 127 -11.64 12.60 -1.67
C ASN A 127 -10.21 12.03 -1.55
N ILE A 128 -9.73 11.37 -2.60
CA ILE A 128 -8.39 10.80 -2.60
C ILE A 128 -7.61 11.39 -3.78
N GLU A 129 -6.50 12.07 -3.46
CA GLU A 129 -5.52 12.55 -4.43
C GLU A 129 -4.38 11.56 -4.53
N ILE A 130 -4.22 10.93 -5.69
CA ILE A 130 -3.14 9.97 -5.93
C ILE A 130 -1.85 10.70 -6.25
N VAL A 131 -0.81 10.44 -5.44
CA VAL A 131 0.55 10.94 -5.68
C VAL A 131 1.35 9.87 -6.41
N PRO A 132 1.86 10.14 -7.63
CA PRO A 132 2.65 9.19 -8.39
C PRO A 132 4.00 8.92 -7.70
N VAL A 133 4.58 7.75 -7.99
CA VAL A 133 5.95 7.47 -7.53
C VAL A 133 6.92 8.35 -8.29
N GLY A 134 7.76 9.06 -7.57
CA GLY A 134 8.75 9.94 -8.17
C GLY A 134 9.98 10.11 -7.30
N GLY A 135 11.04 10.61 -7.92
CA GLY A 135 12.31 10.81 -7.22
C GLY A 135 13.38 11.47 -8.07
N ALA A 136 14.61 11.40 -7.60
CA ALA A 136 15.77 11.94 -8.27
C ALA A 136 16.85 10.88 -8.50
N CYS A 137 17.37 10.80 -9.70
CA CYS A 137 18.45 9.91 -10.05
C CYS A 137 19.81 10.53 -9.68
N LYS A 138 20.62 9.81 -8.93
CA LYS A 138 21.96 10.27 -8.53
C LYS A 138 22.97 10.20 -9.68
N THR A 139 22.73 9.36 -10.67
CA THR A 139 23.59 9.19 -11.84
C THR A 139 23.35 10.26 -12.91
N CYS A 140 22.10 10.39 -13.40
CA CYS A 140 21.81 11.36 -14.46
C CYS A 140 21.37 12.74 -13.93
N LYS A 141 21.24 12.90 -12.62
CA LYS A 141 20.86 14.15 -11.93
C LYS A 141 19.50 14.72 -12.32
N LYS A 142 18.61 13.89 -12.87
CA LYS A 142 17.27 14.29 -13.29
C LYS A 142 16.22 13.75 -12.33
N GLU A 143 15.17 14.54 -12.12
CA GLU A 143 13.94 14.11 -11.48
C GLU A 143 13.09 13.30 -12.46
N PHE A 144 12.27 12.40 -11.90
CA PHE A 144 11.34 11.59 -12.66
C PHE A 144 10.07 11.33 -11.88
N ASP A 145 8.96 11.14 -12.59
CA ASP A 145 7.70 10.62 -12.09
C ASP A 145 7.28 9.40 -12.91
N VAL A 146 6.70 8.43 -12.23
CA VAL A 146 6.16 7.22 -12.88
C VAL A 146 4.72 7.02 -12.41
N PRO A 147 3.73 7.49 -13.18
CA PRO A 147 2.34 7.54 -12.72
C PRO A 147 1.69 6.16 -12.60
N ASP A 148 2.12 5.17 -13.39
CA ASP A 148 1.41 3.90 -13.53
C ASP A 148 2.04 2.71 -12.78
N VAL A 149 3.07 2.96 -11.95
CA VAL A 149 3.73 1.89 -11.17
C VAL A 149 3.76 2.20 -9.69
N GLN A 150 3.69 1.16 -8.87
CA GLN A 150 3.84 1.24 -7.42
C GLN A 150 5.31 1.21 -6.99
N PHE A 151 6.16 0.54 -7.77
CA PHE A 151 7.56 0.31 -7.43
C PHE A 151 8.47 0.58 -8.64
N ILE A 152 9.63 1.16 -8.36
CA ILE A 152 10.66 1.45 -9.36
C ILE A 152 11.95 0.76 -8.93
N PHE A 153 12.56 0.03 -9.84
CA PHE A 153 13.82 -0.69 -9.61
C PHE A 153 15.02 -0.02 -10.29
N ALA A 154 14.78 0.86 -11.25
CA ALA A 154 15.78 1.62 -11.97
C ALA A 154 15.23 2.96 -12.43
N CYS A 155 16.11 3.94 -12.60
CA CYS A 155 15.76 5.24 -13.16
C CYS A 155 15.17 5.08 -14.57
N PRO A 156 13.96 5.58 -14.86
CA PRO A 156 13.31 5.46 -16.17
C PRO A 156 14.05 6.22 -17.29
N LEU A 157 14.96 7.13 -16.92
CA LEU A 157 15.68 7.99 -17.88
C LEU A 157 17.04 7.44 -18.27
N CYS A 158 17.75 6.73 -17.38
CA CYS A 158 19.12 6.24 -17.64
C CYS A 158 19.37 4.80 -17.19
N ASN A 159 18.34 4.12 -16.67
CA ASN A 159 18.38 2.74 -16.20
C ASN A 159 19.36 2.47 -15.04
N SER A 160 19.82 3.51 -14.35
CA SER A 160 20.66 3.39 -13.16
C SER A 160 19.83 2.95 -11.95
N THR A 161 20.42 2.11 -11.09
CA THR A 161 19.82 1.71 -9.81
C THR A 161 20.13 2.69 -8.68
N ASP A 162 20.96 3.71 -8.92
CA ASP A 162 21.34 4.72 -7.94
C ASP A 162 20.41 5.95 -8.04
N PHE A 163 19.27 5.85 -7.37
CA PHE A 163 18.24 6.89 -7.29
C PHE A 163 17.62 6.93 -5.91
N GLU A 164 16.90 8.01 -5.62
CA GLU A 164 16.19 8.22 -4.37
C GLU A 164 14.72 8.55 -4.66
N ILE A 165 13.80 7.84 -4.00
CA ILE A 165 12.36 8.10 -4.08
C ILE A 165 11.99 9.17 -3.06
N SER A 166 11.42 10.27 -3.55
CA SER A 166 10.99 11.42 -2.74
C SER A 166 9.47 11.61 -2.72
N ARG A 167 8.73 10.95 -3.61
CA ARG A 167 7.27 11.06 -3.73
C ARG A 167 6.62 9.70 -3.94
N GLY A 168 5.33 9.60 -3.62
CA GLY A 168 4.52 8.40 -3.83
C GLY A 168 4.41 7.51 -2.59
N ARG A 169 4.85 7.98 -1.42
CA ARG A 169 4.72 7.29 -0.12
C ARG A 169 3.85 8.05 0.88
N GLU A 170 3.25 9.12 0.43
CA GLU A 170 2.40 9.99 1.24
C GLU A 170 1.14 9.23 1.70
N MET A 171 0.75 9.44 2.93
CA MET A 171 -0.55 9.09 3.48
C MET A 171 -0.87 10.14 4.53
N GLU A 172 -1.55 11.20 4.08
CA GLU A 172 -1.82 12.38 4.91
C GLU A 172 -3.18 12.99 4.57
N ILE A 173 -3.83 13.56 5.56
CA ILE A 173 -5.00 14.40 5.35
C ILE A 173 -4.49 15.76 4.87
N ALA A 174 -4.79 16.09 3.62
CA ALA A 174 -4.35 17.33 2.98
C ALA A 174 -5.29 18.50 3.29
N ASP A 175 -6.59 18.23 3.38
CA ASP A 175 -7.61 19.22 3.65
C ASP A 175 -8.83 18.62 4.33
N MET A 176 -9.56 19.45 5.09
CA MET A 176 -10.77 19.07 5.80
C MET A 176 -11.75 20.25 5.86
N GLU A 177 -12.90 20.08 5.24
CA GLU A 177 -14.00 21.04 5.30
C GLU A 177 -14.89 20.75 6.51
N MET A 178 -14.92 21.66 7.48
CA MET A 178 -15.66 21.48 8.74
C MET A 178 -16.44 22.73 9.10
N HIS A 179 -17.57 22.55 9.81
CA HIS A 179 -18.43 23.64 10.30
C HIS A 179 -18.99 23.42 11.69
#